data_53d5bb964065d1b38483cb1ec1fb5c3d
#
_entry.id   53d5bb964065d1b38483cb1ec1fb5c3d
#
_cell.length_a   1.000
_cell.length_b   1.000
_cell.length_c   1.000
_cell.angle_alpha   90.00
_cell.angle_beta   90.00
_cell.angle_gamma   90.00
#
_symmetry.space_group_name_H-M   'P 1'
#
loop_
_entity.id
_entity.type
_entity.pdbx_description
1 polymer ?
#
loop_
_entity_poly.entity_id
_entity_poly.type
_entity_poly.pdbx_seq_one_letter_code
_entity_poly.pdbx_strand_id
1 'polypeptide(L)'
;AFSFAAPEKASDIQYIIEQLGYACEKYEGAGYDHIGVNIYPNTQSGSYVKELKNTVEEKAAGKQMIISSVKCPWKDSEGKASITTQTKSIYEYLQATIDEKNAGGLIYDDADFVGAWDSFFDGNGQAMSSLAIFAYAQGNQVDVSSYKDPWEYGGDTG
;
A
#
# COMPACT_ATOMS: atom_id res chain seq x y z
N ALA A 1 -0.72 -14.29 -8.95
CA ALA A 1 -0.17 -12.92 -9.06
C ALA A 1 1.33 -12.97 -9.25
N PHE A 2 1.87 -12.04 -9.99
CA PHE A 2 3.30 -11.72 -9.99
C PHE A 2 3.52 -10.46 -9.17
N SER A 3 4.60 -10.42 -8.39
CA SER A 3 4.94 -9.28 -7.54
C SER A 3 6.39 -8.86 -7.79
N PHE A 4 6.63 -7.55 -7.88
CA PHE A 4 7.94 -6.96 -8.12
C PHE A 4 8.02 -5.54 -7.53
N ALA A 5 9.23 -5.03 -7.40
CA ALA A 5 9.43 -3.64 -7.01
C ALA A 5 8.84 -2.69 -8.06
N ALA A 6 8.11 -1.67 -7.63
CA ALA A 6 7.61 -0.67 -8.55
C ALA A 6 8.79 0.01 -9.29
N PRO A 7 8.68 0.24 -10.61
CA PRO A 7 9.73 0.90 -11.38
C PRO A 7 9.90 2.36 -10.95
N GLU A 8 11.03 2.98 -11.27
CA GLU A 8 11.23 4.40 -10.97
C GLU A 8 10.23 5.30 -11.71
N LYS A 9 9.88 4.93 -12.94
CA LYS A 9 8.86 5.62 -13.74
C LYS A 9 7.69 4.68 -13.97
N ALA A 10 6.47 5.18 -13.81
CA ALA A 10 5.26 4.40 -14.00
C ALA A 10 5.18 3.77 -15.42
N SER A 11 5.67 4.47 -16.43
CA SER A 11 5.71 3.97 -17.82
C SER A 11 6.55 2.70 -18.00
N ASP A 12 7.55 2.47 -17.15
CA ASP A 12 8.48 1.33 -17.30
C ASP A 12 7.80 -0.01 -16.93
N ILE A 13 6.64 0.04 -16.27
CA ILE A 13 5.82 -1.16 -16.02
C ILE A 13 5.37 -1.83 -17.32
N GLN A 14 5.25 -1.08 -18.40
CA GLN A 14 4.91 -1.64 -19.72
C GLN A 14 5.88 -2.74 -20.14
N TYR A 15 7.18 -2.53 -19.96
CA TYR A 15 8.17 -3.55 -20.29
C TYR A 15 7.96 -4.84 -19.48
N ILE A 16 7.63 -4.71 -18.19
CA ILE A 16 7.35 -5.88 -17.33
C ILE A 16 6.12 -6.63 -17.84
N ILE A 17 5.06 -5.91 -18.19
CA ILE A 17 3.82 -6.49 -18.74
C ILE A 17 4.11 -7.25 -20.03
N GLU A 18 4.91 -6.70 -20.93
CA GLU A 18 5.32 -7.34 -22.19
C GLU A 18 6.09 -8.65 -21.93
N GLN A 19 7.03 -8.63 -20.95
CA GLN A 19 7.78 -9.84 -20.58
C GLN A 19 6.88 -10.92 -19.95
N LEU A 20 5.90 -10.53 -19.13
CA LEU A 20 4.92 -11.46 -18.57
C LEU A 20 4.03 -12.05 -19.66
N GLY A 21 3.59 -11.24 -20.62
CA GLY A 21 2.83 -11.69 -21.80
C GLY A 21 3.61 -12.73 -22.61
N TYR A 22 4.85 -12.43 -22.93
CA TYR A 22 5.74 -13.36 -23.63
C TYR A 22 5.95 -14.69 -22.86
N ALA A 23 6.14 -14.62 -21.55
CA ALA A 23 6.27 -15.82 -20.73
C ALA A 23 5.00 -16.67 -20.73
N CYS A 24 3.82 -16.05 -20.67
CA CYS A 24 2.55 -16.76 -20.75
C CYS A 24 2.31 -17.42 -22.12
N GLU A 25 2.72 -16.78 -23.20
CA GLU A 25 2.64 -17.35 -24.55
C GLU A 25 3.57 -18.56 -24.73
N LYS A 26 4.75 -18.49 -24.13
CA LYS A 26 5.78 -19.52 -24.27
C LYS A 26 5.48 -20.79 -23.46
N TYR A 27 4.82 -20.65 -22.34
CA TYR A 27 4.56 -21.76 -21.42
C TYR A 27 3.07 -22.06 -21.35
N GLU A 28 2.66 -23.19 -21.96
CA GLU A 28 1.27 -23.63 -21.99
C GLU A 28 0.69 -23.71 -20.56
N GLY A 29 -0.48 -23.13 -20.36
CA GLY A 29 -1.15 -23.06 -19.07
C GLY A 29 -0.62 -21.97 -18.12
N ALA A 30 0.42 -21.23 -18.49
CA ALA A 30 0.84 -20.07 -17.74
C ALA A 30 -0.18 -18.92 -17.88
N GLY A 31 -0.44 -18.23 -16.76
CA GLY A 31 -1.33 -17.08 -16.74
C GLY A 31 -1.27 -16.35 -15.42
N TYR A 32 -1.83 -15.14 -15.40
CA TYR A 32 -1.96 -14.34 -14.18
C TYR A 32 -3.20 -13.45 -14.26
N ASP A 33 -3.78 -13.14 -13.11
CA ASP A 33 -4.93 -12.25 -12.98
C ASP A 33 -4.52 -10.91 -12.37
N HIS A 34 -3.47 -10.90 -11.56
CA HIS A 34 -3.02 -9.73 -10.82
C HIS A 34 -1.54 -9.44 -11.05
N ILE A 35 -1.23 -8.15 -11.13
CA ILE A 35 0.12 -7.60 -11.09
C ILE A 35 0.30 -6.93 -9.74
N GLY A 36 1.20 -7.49 -8.93
CA GLY A 36 1.57 -6.95 -7.64
C GLY A 36 2.75 -6.00 -7.75
N VAL A 37 2.67 -4.84 -7.12
CA VAL A 37 3.78 -3.88 -7.05
C VAL A 37 4.12 -3.57 -5.60
N ASN A 38 5.42 -3.57 -5.29
CA ASN A 38 5.91 -3.15 -3.98
C ASN A 38 6.15 -1.64 -4.02
N ILE A 39 5.50 -0.90 -3.12
CA ILE A 39 5.54 0.56 -3.06
C ILE A 39 6.44 1.03 -1.92
N TYR A 40 7.22 2.06 -2.22
CA TYR A 40 8.12 2.73 -1.27
C TYR A 40 7.62 4.15 -0.99
N PRO A 41 6.92 4.40 0.13
CA PRO A 41 6.20 5.65 0.40
C PRO A 41 7.05 6.93 0.33
N ASN A 42 8.33 6.82 0.63
CA ASN A 42 9.25 7.97 0.61
C ASN A 42 9.57 8.49 -0.80
N THR A 43 9.29 7.69 -1.84
CA THR A 43 9.64 8.01 -3.23
C THR A 43 8.47 7.89 -4.20
N GLN A 44 7.38 7.25 -3.79
CA GLN A 44 6.26 6.90 -4.66
C GLN A 44 4.93 7.36 -4.04
N SER A 45 4.38 8.43 -4.59
CA SER A 45 3.12 9.03 -4.12
C SER A 45 1.88 8.26 -4.60
N GLY A 46 0.71 8.60 -4.05
CA GLY A 46 -0.57 8.07 -4.53
C GLY A 46 -0.84 8.39 -6.01
N SER A 47 -0.39 9.55 -6.51
CA SER A 47 -0.51 9.90 -7.94
C SER A 47 0.34 8.99 -8.83
N TYR A 48 1.55 8.64 -8.39
CA TYR A 48 2.39 7.66 -9.06
C TYR A 48 1.73 6.27 -9.11
N VAL A 49 1.16 5.82 -8.00
CA VAL A 49 0.43 4.53 -7.95
C VAL A 49 -0.77 4.53 -8.90
N LYS A 50 -1.50 5.64 -8.98
CA LYS A 50 -2.61 5.79 -9.92
C LYS A 50 -2.15 5.72 -11.38
N GLU A 51 -1.01 6.32 -11.70
CA GLU A 51 -0.41 6.25 -13.04
C GLU A 51 0.00 4.81 -13.39
N LEU A 52 0.64 4.09 -12.44
CA LEU A 52 0.96 2.67 -12.61
C LEU A 52 -0.29 1.86 -12.91
N LYS A 53 -1.35 2.03 -12.11
CA LYS A 53 -2.62 1.32 -12.29
C LYS A 53 -3.21 1.57 -13.67
N ASN A 54 -3.27 2.83 -14.11
CA ASN A 54 -3.80 3.19 -15.43
C ASN A 54 -3.00 2.52 -16.55
N THR A 55 -1.67 2.45 -16.41
CA THR A 55 -0.80 1.78 -17.40
C THR A 55 -1.05 0.27 -17.42
N VAL A 56 -1.24 -0.37 -16.25
CA VAL A 56 -1.60 -1.79 -16.19
C VAL A 56 -2.93 -2.05 -16.87
N GLU A 57 -3.95 -1.26 -16.61
CA GLU A 57 -5.28 -1.40 -17.22
C GLU A 57 -5.25 -1.20 -18.74
N GLU A 58 -4.43 -0.27 -19.22
CA GLU A 58 -4.27 -0.01 -20.66
C GLU A 58 -3.52 -1.12 -21.37
N LYS A 59 -2.42 -1.60 -20.79
CA LYS A 59 -1.46 -2.51 -21.45
C LYS A 59 -1.72 -3.98 -21.16
N ALA A 60 -2.37 -4.31 -20.05
CA ALA A 60 -2.68 -5.68 -19.64
C ALA A 60 -4.19 -5.85 -19.46
N ALA A 61 -4.94 -5.79 -20.57
CA ALA A 61 -6.40 -5.84 -20.55
C ALA A 61 -6.95 -7.02 -19.72
N GLY A 62 -7.86 -6.70 -18.79
CA GLY A 62 -8.48 -7.68 -17.90
C GLY A 62 -7.61 -8.10 -16.71
N LYS A 63 -6.45 -7.49 -16.53
CA LYS A 63 -5.61 -7.70 -15.35
C LYS A 63 -5.82 -6.59 -14.33
N GLN A 64 -5.62 -6.92 -13.06
CA GLN A 64 -5.76 -5.97 -11.95
C GLN A 64 -4.41 -5.68 -11.32
N MET A 65 -4.19 -4.42 -10.93
CA MET A 65 -3.05 -4.05 -10.12
C MET A 65 -3.42 -4.05 -8.64
N ILE A 66 -2.54 -4.63 -7.83
CA ILE A 66 -2.59 -4.53 -6.37
C ILE A 66 -1.24 -4.01 -5.86
N ILE A 67 -1.25 -3.31 -4.74
CA ILE A 67 -0.03 -3.07 -3.99
C ILE A 67 0.26 -4.33 -3.18
N SER A 68 1.29 -5.07 -3.57
CA SER A 68 1.63 -6.36 -2.96
C SER A 68 2.52 -6.26 -1.74
N SER A 69 3.11 -5.09 -1.51
CA SER A 69 3.90 -4.79 -0.33
C SER A 69 3.99 -3.27 -0.15
N VAL A 70 3.67 -2.78 1.02
CA VAL A 70 3.89 -1.39 1.42
C VAL A 70 4.07 -1.29 2.93
N LYS A 71 4.90 -0.34 3.36
CA LYS A 71 5.08 0.07 4.75
C LYS A 71 4.97 1.59 4.82
N CYS A 72 4.07 2.11 5.61
CA CYS A 72 3.88 3.55 5.76
C CYS A 72 4.33 3.98 7.16
N PRO A 73 5.35 4.83 7.28
CA PRO A 73 5.82 5.26 8.58
C PRO A 73 4.80 6.16 9.29
N TRP A 74 4.71 6.03 10.61
CA TRP A 74 3.98 6.96 11.46
C TRP A 74 4.87 8.13 11.95
N LYS A 75 5.91 8.45 11.17
CA LYS A 75 6.77 9.64 11.39
C LYS A 75 6.68 10.53 10.15
N ASP A 76 6.68 11.83 10.37
CA ASP A 76 6.77 12.80 9.29
C ASP A 76 8.22 12.92 8.75
N SER A 77 8.43 13.82 7.79
CA SER A 77 9.74 14.06 7.17
C SER A 77 10.81 14.58 8.16
N GLU A 78 10.39 15.10 9.31
CA GLU A 78 11.27 15.57 10.38
C GLU A 78 11.55 14.50 11.44
N GLY A 79 10.98 13.29 11.25
CA GLY A 79 11.09 12.18 12.19
C GLY A 79 10.16 12.30 13.42
N LYS A 80 9.25 13.29 13.42
CA LYS A 80 8.27 13.46 14.48
C LYS A 80 7.10 12.49 14.29
N ALA A 81 6.63 11.92 15.39
CA ALA A 81 5.48 11.00 15.37
C ALA A 81 4.23 11.68 14.78
N SER A 82 3.59 11.02 13.83
CA SER A 82 2.41 11.53 13.13
C SER A 82 1.57 10.39 12.55
N ILE A 83 0.58 9.94 13.30
CA ILE A 83 -0.41 8.98 12.78
C ILE A 83 -1.13 9.51 11.55
N THR A 84 -1.36 10.83 11.50
CA THR A 84 -1.96 11.47 10.33
C THR A 84 -1.14 11.21 9.06
N THR A 85 0.18 11.21 9.14
CA THR A 85 1.07 10.90 8.00
C THR A 85 0.87 9.45 7.54
N GLN A 86 0.89 8.48 8.46
CA GLN A 86 0.66 7.08 8.13
C GLN A 86 -0.73 6.87 7.51
N THR A 87 -1.77 7.35 8.18
CA THR A 87 -3.16 7.23 7.73
C THR A 87 -3.38 7.84 6.36
N LYS A 88 -2.83 9.04 6.12
CA LYS A 88 -2.94 9.74 4.84
C LYS A 88 -2.29 8.95 3.72
N SER A 89 -1.08 8.44 3.92
CA SER A 89 -0.35 7.66 2.92
C SER A 89 -1.11 6.39 2.54
N ILE A 90 -1.60 5.64 3.53
CA ILE A 90 -2.38 4.42 3.29
C ILE A 90 -3.68 4.75 2.54
N TYR A 91 -4.38 5.81 2.94
CA TYR A 91 -5.62 6.23 2.28
C TYR A 91 -5.39 6.62 0.82
N GLU A 92 -4.34 7.38 0.52
CA GLU A 92 -3.96 7.76 -0.84
C GLU A 92 -3.69 6.52 -1.72
N TYR A 93 -3.01 5.51 -1.18
CA TYR A 93 -2.75 4.27 -1.90
C TYR A 93 -4.01 3.43 -2.12
N LEU A 94 -4.87 3.32 -1.12
CA LEU A 94 -6.16 2.65 -1.27
C LEU A 94 -7.01 3.35 -2.34
N GLN A 95 -7.11 4.68 -2.30
CA GLN A 95 -7.84 5.46 -3.30
C GLN A 95 -7.24 5.35 -4.71
N ALA A 96 -5.92 5.14 -4.81
CA ALA A 96 -5.26 4.97 -6.10
C ALA A 96 -5.50 3.59 -6.72
N THR A 97 -5.78 2.56 -5.92
CA THR A 97 -5.93 1.17 -6.39
C THR A 97 -7.38 0.72 -6.51
N ILE A 98 -8.31 1.31 -5.76
CA ILE A 98 -9.74 0.94 -5.76
C ILE A 98 -10.51 1.82 -6.74
N ASP A 99 -11.26 1.21 -7.63
CA ASP A 99 -12.29 1.87 -8.45
C ASP A 99 -13.50 0.96 -8.67
N GLU A 100 -14.51 1.47 -9.40
CA GLU A 100 -15.75 0.73 -9.68
C GLU A 100 -15.54 -0.58 -10.47
N LYS A 101 -14.44 -0.69 -11.21
CA LYS A 101 -14.14 -1.84 -12.07
C LYS A 101 -13.17 -2.82 -11.44
N ASN A 102 -12.30 -2.33 -10.57
CA ASN A 102 -11.23 -3.07 -9.95
C ASN A 102 -11.33 -2.99 -8.44
N ALA A 103 -11.58 -4.12 -7.81
CA ALA A 103 -11.45 -4.28 -6.37
C ALA A 103 -9.95 -4.36 -5.99
N GLY A 104 -9.16 -3.40 -6.48
CA GLY A 104 -7.75 -3.28 -6.12
C GLY A 104 -7.57 -3.22 -4.60
N GLY A 105 -6.35 -3.16 -4.13
CA GLY A 105 -6.10 -3.10 -2.70
C GLY A 105 -4.62 -3.10 -2.41
N LEU A 106 -4.30 -3.20 -1.15
CA LEU A 106 -2.92 -3.30 -0.70
C LEU A 106 -2.74 -4.40 0.36
N ILE A 107 -1.54 -4.96 0.35
CA ILE A 107 -1.02 -5.82 1.41
C ILE A 107 -0.01 -4.98 2.19
N TYR A 108 -0.27 -4.82 3.47
CA TYR A 108 0.61 -4.07 4.36
C TYR A 108 1.62 -5.01 4.99
N ASP A 109 2.91 -4.70 4.84
CA ASP A 109 3.98 -5.51 5.41
C ASP A 109 4.21 -5.18 6.88
N ASP A 110 4.52 -6.20 7.68
CA ASP A 110 4.88 -6.11 9.08
C ASP A 110 3.86 -5.32 9.94
N ALA A 111 2.58 -5.41 9.57
CA ALA A 111 1.49 -4.71 10.25
C ALA A 111 1.42 -4.97 11.75
N ASP A 112 1.84 -6.16 12.17
CA ASP A 112 1.82 -6.69 13.54
C ASP A 112 3.16 -6.58 14.28
N PHE A 113 4.17 -5.96 13.69
CA PHE A 113 5.49 -5.84 14.31
C PHE A 113 5.49 -4.78 15.41
N VAL A 114 5.23 -5.20 16.64
CA VAL A 114 5.04 -4.33 17.81
C VAL A 114 6.18 -3.34 17.98
N GLY A 115 5.83 -2.06 18.03
CA GLY A 115 6.77 -0.96 18.24
C GLY A 115 7.62 -0.55 17.05
N ALA A 116 7.46 -1.20 15.89
CA ALA A 116 8.13 -0.73 14.68
C ALA A 116 7.52 0.59 14.19
N TRP A 117 8.34 1.45 13.64
CA TRP A 117 7.98 2.80 13.16
C TRP A 117 6.94 2.82 12.03
N ASP A 118 6.65 1.70 11.43
CA ASP A 118 5.70 1.48 10.35
C ASP A 118 4.57 0.50 10.73
N SER A 119 4.58 0.00 11.95
CA SER A 119 3.55 -0.90 12.50
C SER A 119 2.23 -0.16 12.79
N PHE A 120 1.17 -0.93 13.02
CA PHE A 120 -0.10 -0.45 13.58
C PHE A 120 -0.22 -0.65 15.09
N PHE A 121 0.85 -1.11 15.72
CA PHE A 121 0.89 -1.36 17.15
C PHE A 121 2.04 -0.60 17.80
N ASP A 122 1.75 0.06 18.94
CA ASP A 122 2.76 0.74 19.74
C ASP A 122 3.72 -0.25 20.43
N GLY A 123 4.72 0.26 21.15
CA GLY A 123 5.69 -0.56 21.89
C GLY A 123 5.09 -1.43 23.00
N ASN A 124 3.85 -1.19 23.38
CA ASN A 124 3.09 -1.98 24.36
C ASN A 124 2.15 -3.00 23.70
N GLY A 125 2.13 -3.08 22.36
CA GLY A 125 1.25 -3.95 21.60
C GLY A 125 -0.19 -3.44 21.52
N GLN A 126 -0.43 -2.15 21.76
CA GLN A 126 -1.75 -1.54 21.62
C GLN A 126 -1.94 -0.99 20.21
N ALA A 127 -3.12 -1.24 19.64
CA ALA A 127 -3.44 -0.77 18.30
C ALA A 127 -3.50 0.77 18.26
N MET A 128 -2.87 1.33 17.23
CA MET A 128 -2.90 2.76 16.93
C MET A 128 -4.13 3.13 16.09
N SER A 129 -4.54 4.39 16.13
CA SER A 129 -5.72 4.89 15.43
C SER A 129 -5.64 4.71 13.90
N SER A 130 -4.44 4.66 13.33
CA SER A 130 -4.23 4.42 11.90
C SER A 130 -4.76 3.07 11.40
N LEU A 131 -4.90 2.06 12.27
CA LEU A 131 -5.49 0.78 11.89
C LEU A 131 -6.94 0.92 11.40
N ALA A 132 -7.67 1.92 11.90
CA ALA A 132 -9.05 2.19 11.50
C ALA A 132 -9.22 2.58 10.02
N ILE A 133 -8.13 2.98 9.33
CA ILE A 133 -8.19 3.43 7.93
C ILE A 133 -8.73 2.35 6.98
N PHE A 134 -8.45 1.08 7.27
CA PHE A 134 -8.93 -0.03 6.43
C PHE A 134 -10.44 -0.19 6.50
N ALA A 135 -11.03 -0.05 7.69
CA ALA A 135 -12.48 -0.06 7.85
C ALA A 135 -13.13 1.19 7.23
N TYR A 136 -12.50 2.35 7.41
CA TYR A 136 -12.97 3.59 6.80
C TYR A 136 -12.95 3.52 5.25
N ALA A 137 -11.91 2.96 4.67
CA ALA A 137 -11.81 2.78 3.22
C ALA A 137 -12.90 1.85 2.65
N GLN A 138 -13.47 0.97 3.49
CA GLN A 138 -14.63 0.13 3.15
C GLN A 138 -15.98 0.82 3.39
N GLY A 139 -15.99 2.11 3.73
CA GLY A 139 -17.20 2.88 4.01
C GLY A 139 -17.77 2.71 5.41
N ASN A 140 -17.05 2.08 6.32
CA ASN A 140 -17.47 1.93 7.73
C ASN A 140 -17.12 3.18 8.53
N GLN A 141 -18.01 3.56 9.45
CA GLN A 141 -17.67 4.52 10.49
C GLN A 141 -16.92 3.81 11.62
N VAL A 142 -15.80 4.38 12.03
CA VAL A 142 -14.96 3.82 13.10
C VAL A 142 -14.78 4.84 14.19
N ASP A 143 -15.14 4.46 15.43
CA ASP A 143 -14.80 5.23 16.61
C ASP A 143 -13.32 5.00 16.98
N VAL A 144 -12.51 6.01 16.77
CA VAL A 144 -11.06 5.96 17.05
C VAL A 144 -10.71 6.43 18.47
N SER A 145 -11.68 6.80 19.27
CA SER A 145 -11.45 7.34 20.63
C SER A 145 -10.82 6.33 21.60
N SER A 146 -10.96 5.03 21.32
CA SER A 146 -10.36 3.96 22.12
C SER A 146 -8.92 3.63 21.74
N TYR A 147 -8.46 4.10 20.57
CA TYR A 147 -7.08 3.89 20.15
C TYR A 147 -6.16 4.89 20.84
N LYS A 148 -4.96 4.43 21.16
CA LYS A 148 -3.95 5.25 21.81
C LYS A 148 -2.72 5.31 20.92
N ASP A 149 -2.31 6.53 20.60
CA ASP A 149 -1.14 6.76 19.77
C ASP A 149 0.13 6.84 20.64
N PRO A 150 1.31 6.46 20.12
CA PRO A 150 2.52 6.26 20.96
C PRO A 150 2.91 7.43 21.84
N TRP A 151 2.67 8.65 21.40
CA TRP A 151 3.00 9.89 22.15
C TRP A 151 2.05 10.23 23.28
N GLU A 152 0.89 9.61 23.38
CA GLU A 152 -0.06 9.85 24.48
C GLU A 152 0.42 9.24 25.78
N TYR A 153 1.40 8.36 25.75
CA TYR A 153 1.96 7.70 26.93
C TYR A 153 3.16 8.43 27.55
N GLY A 154 3.59 9.57 27.01
CA GLY A 154 4.79 10.26 27.48
C GLY A 154 6.07 9.41 27.40
N GLY A 155 6.03 8.34 26.65
CA GLY A 155 7.16 7.47 26.41
C GLY A 155 8.12 8.12 25.42
N ASP A 156 9.39 8.10 25.79
CA ASP A 156 10.51 8.54 24.94
C ASP A 156 10.48 7.70 23.65
N THR A 157 10.04 8.32 22.56
CA THR A 157 10.11 7.70 21.22
C THR A 157 11.53 7.82 20.71
N GLY A 158 12.47 7.13 21.39
CA GLY A 158 13.87 7.09 21.06
C GLY A 158 14.16 6.59 19.63
#